data_e12e331342564f35bd97e864daeba299
#
_entry.id   e12e331342564f35bd97e864daeba299
#
_cell.length_a   1.000
_cell.length_b   1.000
_cell.length_c   1.000
_cell.angle_alpha   90.00
_cell.angle_beta   90.00
_cell.angle_gamma   90.00
#
_symmetry.space_group_name_H-M   'P 1'
#
loop_
_entity.id
_entity.type
_entity.pdbx_description
1 polymer ?
#
loop_
_entity_poly.entity_id
_entity_poly.type
_entity_poly.pdbx_seq_one_letter_code
_entity_poly.pdbx_strand_id
1 'polypeptide(L)'
;DKGMYKKADGLGTSYYYRGAVDNNWVKFGKDSTGKDIYWRIIRINGDGSIRMIYSGTTAPTSATSVVMTGEGTQISTSTFNNKNNKAEYVGYMYTEGQQHGNSTPSETKKTIENWYAGTTLKDNPLVSKNQIFCTDRSPAKNQTATWTSAGDFYYGARGRLRDNKLPILTCPTESDKFTSKGSTIGNKALEYPVGLITADEIAMAGGKNGVSKGSYYLYTNQYQWSGSPY
;
A
#
# COMPACT_ATOMS: atom_id res chain seq x y z
N ASP A 1 8.09 18.72 -7.50
CA ASP A 1 9.53 18.69 -7.27
C ASP A 1 9.98 17.26 -7.03
N LYS A 2 11.16 16.89 -7.57
CA LYS A 2 11.81 15.58 -7.41
C LYS A 2 12.68 15.61 -6.16
N GLY A 3 12.62 14.57 -5.32
CA GLY A 3 13.53 14.46 -4.19
C GLY A 3 13.06 13.53 -3.07
N MET A 4 13.72 13.69 -1.93
CA MET A 4 13.40 13.00 -0.68
C MET A 4 12.86 14.01 0.34
N TYR A 5 11.75 13.64 0.98
CA TYR A 5 11.02 14.47 1.94
C TYR A 5 10.84 13.70 3.24
N LYS A 6 10.53 14.36 4.34
CA LYS A 6 10.31 13.74 5.63
C LYS A 6 8.88 13.98 6.14
N LYS A 7 8.35 12.99 6.85
CA LYS A 7 7.07 13.06 7.56
C LYS A 7 7.02 12.05 8.70
N ALA A 8 6.34 12.39 9.77
CA ALA A 8 6.10 11.45 10.86
C ALA A 8 5.26 10.25 10.39
N ASP A 9 5.61 9.07 10.85
CA ASP A 9 4.85 7.83 10.71
C ASP A 9 4.58 7.20 12.09
N GLY A 10 4.01 5.99 12.12
CA GLY A 10 3.73 5.27 13.37
C GLY A 10 4.98 4.71 14.08
N LEU A 11 6.18 4.84 13.49
CA LEU A 11 7.44 4.31 13.98
C LEU A 11 8.49 5.41 14.21
N GLY A 12 8.16 6.67 13.89
CA GLY A 12 9.06 7.83 14.03
C GLY A 12 8.99 8.79 12.85
N THR A 13 10.13 9.22 12.32
CA THR A 13 10.21 10.07 11.13
C THR A 13 10.59 9.25 9.90
N SER A 14 9.68 9.15 8.94
CA SER A 14 9.93 8.57 7.63
C SER A 14 10.56 9.56 6.67
N TYR A 15 11.42 9.04 5.79
CA TYR A 15 11.94 9.73 4.61
C TYR A 15 11.37 9.06 3.35
N TYR A 16 10.60 9.79 2.55
CA TYR A 16 9.90 9.26 1.39
C TYR A 16 10.33 9.92 0.09
N TYR A 17 10.31 9.15 -1.00
CA TYR A 17 10.61 9.63 -2.34
C TYR A 17 9.38 10.30 -2.98
N ARG A 18 9.62 11.39 -3.74
CA ARG A 18 8.59 12.12 -4.46
C ARG A 18 9.06 12.53 -5.86
N GLY A 19 8.13 12.51 -6.83
CA GLY A 19 8.35 12.98 -8.19
C GLY A 19 9.07 11.96 -9.07
N ALA A 20 9.72 12.42 -10.12
CA ALA A 20 10.41 11.61 -11.11
C ALA A 20 11.78 11.11 -10.61
N VAL A 21 11.78 10.39 -9.48
CA VAL A 21 12.99 9.79 -8.92
C VAL A 21 13.42 8.60 -9.78
N ASP A 22 14.70 8.47 -10.03
CA ASP A 22 15.28 7.50 -10.95
C ASP A 22 16.28 6.51 -10.30
N ASN A 23 16.69 6.73 -9.04
CA ASN A 23 17.75 5.97 -8.37
C ASN A 23 17.28 5.22 -7.11
N ASN A 24 15.99 4.90 -7.00
CA ASN A 24 15.43 4.16 -5.85
C ASN A 24 15.02 2.71 -6.18
N TRP A 25 15.79 2.05 -7.06
CA TRP A 25 15.61 0.65 -7.42
C TRP A 25 16.33 -0.29 -6.46
N VAL A 26 15.70 -1.43 -6.18
CA VAL A 26 16.30 -2.54 -5.42
C VAL A 26 15.97 -3.85 -6.10
N LYS A 27 16.96 -4.74 -6.20
CA LYS A 27 16.79 -6.15 -6.52
C LYS A 27 16.79 -6.93 -5.21
N PHE A 28 15.66 -7.57 -4.86
CA PHE A 28 15.53 -8.30 -3.60
C PHE A 28 14.51 -9.43 -3.71
N GLY A 29 14.97 -10.65 -3.43
CA GLY A 29 14.17 -11.87 -3.52
C GLY A 29 14.00 -12.40 -4.95
N LYS A 30 13.39 -13.58 -5.03
CA LYS A 30 13.01 -14.25 -6.28
C LYS A 30 11.55 -14.69 -6.22
N ASP A 31 10.91 -14.72 -7.37
CA ASP A 31 9.56 -15.26 -7.51
C ASP A 31 9.56 -16.81 -7.51
N SER A 32 8.38 -17.41 -7.61
CA SER A 32 8.20 -18.88 -7.63
C SER A 32 8.84 -19.57 -8.84
N THR A 33 9.22 -18.83 -9.88
CA THR A 33 9.90 -19.32 -11.07
C THR A 33 11.41 -19.13 -11.02
N GLY A 34 11.94 -18.54 -9.93
CA GLY A 34 13.35 -18.27 -9.72
C GLY A 34 13.85 -16.95 -10.35
N LYS A 35 12.97 -16.14 -10.91
CA LYS A 35 13.32 -14.82 -11.46
C LYS A 35 13.57 -13.81 -10.34
N ASP A 36 14.55 -12.93 -10.52
CA ASP A 36 14.82 -11.83 -9.62
C ASP A 36 13.63 -10.88 -9.56
N ILE A 37 13.29 -10.37 -8.35
CA ILE A 37 12.24 -9.38 -8.16
C ILE A 37 12.89 -8.01 -8.02
N TYR A 38 12.32 -7.03 -8.74
CA TYR A 38 12.71 -5.62 -8.71
C TYR A 38 11.65 -4.80 -7.99
N TRP A 39 12.13 -3.88 -7.15
CA TRP A 39 11.31 -3.05 -6.28
C TRP A 39 11.66 -1.58 -6.47
N ARG A 40 10.67 -0.72 -6.15
CA ARG A 40 10.91 0.71 -5.93
C ARG A 40 10.84 0.99 -4.44
N ILE A 41 11.81 1.69 -3.89
CA ILE A 41 11.75 2.18 -2.51
C ILE A 41 10.70 3.30 -2.47
N ILE A 42 9.70 3.13 -1.60
CA ILE A 42 8.70 4.18 -1.31
C ILE A 42 9.27 5.11 -0.25
N ARG A 43 9.75 4.55 0.86
CA ARG A 43 10.28 5.31 1.99
C ARG A 43 11.20 4.48 2.88
N ILE A 44 11.99 5.17 3.68
CA ILE A 44 12.68 4.65 4.85
C ILE A 44 11.79 5.01 6.04
N ASN A 45 11.30 4.01 6.77
CA ASN A 45 10.41 4.20 7.91
C ASN A 45 11.13 4.79 9.11
N GLY A 46 10.37 5.26 10.11
CA GLY A 46 10.94 5.84 11.34
C GLY A 46 11.81 4.89 12.16
N ASP A 47 11.65 3.58 12.01
CA ASP A 47 12.50 2.54 12.62
C ASP A 47 13.73 2.16 11.78
N GLY A 48 13.96 2.84 10.64
CA GLY A 48 15.05 2.58 9.71
C GLY A 48 14.80 1.44 8.71
N SER A 49 13.69 0.72 8.80
CA SER A 49 13.32 -0.29 7.81
C SER A 49 12.90 0.34 6.48
N ILE A 50 13.07 -0.40 5.36
CA ILE A 50 12.79 0.11 4.02
C ILE A 50 11.46 -0.44 3.54
N ARG A 51 10.54 0.46 3.16
CA ARG A 51 9.27 0.10 2.52
C ARG A 51 9.41 0.18 1.01
N MET A 52 9.07 -0.93 0.35
CA MET A 52 9.21 -1.08 -1.09
C MET A 52 7.89 -1.48 -1.74
N ILE A 53 7.73 -1.16 -3.02
CA ILE A 53 6.63 -1.64 -3.86
C ILE A 53 7.18 -2.50 -4.99
N TYR A 54 6.48 -3.59 -5.30
CA TYR A 54 6.78 -4.48 -6.42
C TYR A 54 6.77 -3.72 -7.75
N SER A 55 7.76 -3.98 -8.58
CA SER A 55 7.90 -3.36 -9.90
C SER A 55 8.20 -4.37 -11.03
N GLY A 56 8.03 -5.66 -10.77
CA GLY A 56 8.18 -6.72 -11.76
C GLY A 56 9.41 -7.58 -11.58
N THR A 57 9.61 -8.48 -12.56
CA THR A 57 10.76 -9.40 -12.63
C THR A 57 11.72 -9.06 -13.78
N THR A 58 11.48 -7.94 -14.46
CA THR A 58 12.36 -7.40 -15.49
C THR A 58 13.22 -6.30 -14.90
N ALA A 59 14.52 -6.36 -15.10
CA ALA A 59 15.44 -5.31 -14.66
C ALA A 59 15.08 -3.97 -15.31
N PRO A 60 15.24 -2.84 -14.61
CA PRO A 60 15.16 -1.53 -15.25
C PRO A 60 16.22 -1.43 -16.35
N THR A 61 15.89 -0.71 -17.43
CA THR A 61 16.80 -0.57 -18.59
C THR A 61 18.08 0.17 -18.26
N SER A 62 18.07 0.99 -17.20
CA SER A 62 19.23 1.64 -16.62
C SER A 62 18.99 1.96 -15.14
N ALA A 63 20.06 2.25 -14.40
CA ALA A 63 19.95 2.71 -13.02
C ALA A 63 19.17 4.02 -12.87
N THR A 64 19.05 4.81 -13.94
CA THR A 64 18.33 6.08 -14.00
C THR A 64 16.92 5.95 -14.58
N SER A 65 16.38 4.74 -14.74
CA SER A 65 14.98 4.57 -15.17
C SER A 65 14.01 5.12 -14.14
N VAL A 66 13.14 6.05 -14.58
CA VAL A 66 12.13 6.64 -13.69
C VAL A 66 10.96 5.70 -13.47
N VAL A 67 10.48 5.05 -14.54
CA VAL A 67 9.28 4.20 -14.48
C VAL A 67 9.47 2.90 -15.24
N MET A 68 8.82 1.85 -14.74
CA MET A 68 8.49 0.63 -15.48
C MET A 68 6.98 0.62 -15.71
N THR A 69 6.55 0.22 -16.88
CA THR A 69 5.14 0.23 -17.28
C THR A 69 4.70 -1.11 -17.84
N GLY A 70 3.39 -1.32 -17.85
CA GLY A 70 2.76 -2.50 -18.42
C GLY A 70 2.45 -3.61 -17.40
N GLU A 71 1.87 -4.69 -17.89
CA GLU A 71 1.39 -5.80 -17.07
C GLU A 71 2.49 -6.46 -16.22
N GLY A 72 3.74 -6.45 -16.69
CA GLY A 72 4.88 -6.97 -15.93
C GLY A 72 5.13 -6.27 -14.60
N THR A 73 4.51 -5.10 -14.34
CA THR A 73 4.58 -4.39 -13.07
C THR A 73 3.47 -4.79 -12.09
N GLN A 74 2.62 -5.73 -12.47
CA GLN A 74 1.54 -6.26 -11.64
C GLN A 74 1.90 -7.67 -11.15
N ILE A 75 1.52 -7.99 -9.92
CA ILE A 75 1.64 -9.33 -9.37
C ILE A 75 0.59 -10.24 -10.03
N SER A 76 -0.65 -9.76 -10.09
CA SER A 76 -1.81 -10.46 -10.65
C SER A 76 -2.98 -9.48 -10.78
N THR A 77 -4.09 -9.96 -11.35
CA THR A 77 -5.37 -9.27 -11.34
C THR A 77 -6.33 -10.00 -10.40
N SER A 78 -7.11 -9.26 -9.64
CA SER A 78 -8.17 -9.79 -8.79
C SER A 78 -9.28 -8.77 -8.60
N THR A 79 -10.49 -9.21 -8.28
CA THR A 79 -11.47 -8.35 -7.63
C THR A 79 -10.94 -7.95 -6.26
N PHE A 80 -11.33 -6.78 -5.75
CA PHE A 80 -10.98 -6.42 -4.37
C PHE A 80 -11.75 -7.32 -3.40
N ASN A 81 -13.07 -7.35 -3.54
CA ASN A 81 -14.01 -8.22 -2.85
C ASN A 81 -15.16 -8.57 -3.79
N ASN A 82 -15.92 -9.60 -3.44
CA ASN A 82 -17.06 -10.07 -4.21
C ASN A 82 -18.38 -9.36 -3.88
N LYS A 83 -18.38 -8.34 -2.99
CA LYS A 83 -19.54 -7.52 -2.61
C LYS A 83 -19.17 -6.04 -2.62
N ASN A 84 -19.25 -5.44 -3.81
CA ASN A 84 -18.83 -4.05 -4.05
C ASN A 84 -19.79 -2.98 -3.51
N ASN A 85 -21.00 -3.36 -3.10
CA ASN A 85 -22.03 -2.47 -2.59
C ASN A 85 -22.21 -2.51 -1.06
N LYS A 86 -21.30 -3.13 -0.35
CA LYS A 86 -21.31 -3.27 1.10
C LYS A 86 -20.12 -2.56 1.71
N ALA A 87 -20.37 -1.59 2.59
CA ALA A 87 -19.33 -0.77 3.21
C ALA A 87 -18.33 -1.57 4.03
N GLU A 88 -18.76 -2.64 4.70
CA GLU A 88 -17.89 -3.52 5.47
C GLU A 88 -16.85 -4.28 4.63
N TYR A 89 -17.08 -4.41 3.31
CA TYR A 89 -16.19 -5.15 2.39
C TYR A 89 -15.10 -4.27 1.74
N VAL A 90 -14.93 -3.04 2.16
CA VAL A 90 -13.95 -2.11 1.55
C VAL A 90 -12.53 -2.24 2.13
N GLY A 91 -12.30 -3.02 3.16
CA GLY A 91 -10.99 -3.20 3.80
C GLY A 91 -10.17 -4.34 3.20
N TYR A 92 -8.85 -4.30 3.45
CA TYR A 92 -7.92 -5.40 3.14
C TYR A 92 -8.28 -6.68 3.90
N MET A 93 -8.78 -6.52 5.13
CA MET A 93 -9.59 -7.50 5.87
C MET A 93 -10.81 -6.77 6.43
N TYR A 94 -11.88 -7.50 6.65
CA TYR A 94 -13.12 -6.96 7.19
C TYR A 94 -13.77 -7.94 8.18
N THR A 95 -14.76 -7.47 8.91
CA THR A 95 -15.70 -8.30 9.68
C THR A 95 -17.11 -7.86 9.31
N GLU A 96 -17.96 -8.80 8.88
CA GLU A 96 -19.34 -8.48 8.50
C GLU A 96 -20.08 -7.80 9.66
N GLY A 97 -20.81 -6.72 9.36
CA GLY A 97 -21.52 -5.93 10.35
C GLY A 97 -20.67 -5.00 11.21
N GLN A 98 -19.35 -4.86 10.93
CA GLN A 98 -18.46 -3.99 11.70
C GLN A 98 -17.68 -3.03 10.78
N GLN A 99 -17.62 -1.76 11.17
CA GLN A 99 -16.82 -0.75 10.46
C GLN A 99 -15.32 -1.09 10.47
N HIS A 100 -14.81 -1.51 11.62
CA HIS A 100 -13.43 -1.94 11.79
C HIS A 100 -13.42 -3.44 12.09
N GLY A 101 -12.64 -4.21 11.37
CA GLY A 101 -12.58 -5.65 11.60
C GLY A 101 -11.51 -6.32 10.74
N ASN A 102 -11.16 -7.54 11.11
CA ASN A 102 -10.04 -8.27 10.51
C ASN A 102 -10.23 -9.78 10.51
N SER A 103 -11.47 -10.27 10.56
CA SER A 103 -11.75 -11.71 10.60
C SER A 103 -11.75 -12.37 9.22
N THR A 104 -12.08 -11.60 8.18
CA THR A 104 -12.28 -12.13 6.83
C THR A 104 -11.33 -11.43 5.84
N PRO A 105 -10.47 -12.16 5.13
CA PRO A 105 -9.58 -11.59 4.13
C PRO A 105 -10.34 -11.21 2.85
N SER A 106 -9.93 -10.07 2.25
CA SER A 106 -10.35 -9.70 0.89
C SER A 106 -9.78 -10.66 -0.16
N GLU A 107 -10.36 -10.70 -1.37
CA GLU A 107 -9.82 -11.48 -2.47
C GLU A 107 -8.43 -10.97 -2.88
N THR A 108 -8.24 -9.65 -2.87
CA THR A 108 -6.92 -9.04 -3.12
C THR A 108 -5.89 -9.49 -2.08
N LYS A 109 -6.25 -9.55 -0.79
CA LYS A 109 -5.34 -10.06 0.25
C LYS A 109 -4.92 -11.49 -0.02
N LYS A 110 -5.87 -12.39 -0.31
CA LYS A 110 -5.59 -13.79 -0.65
C LYS A 110 -4.63 -13.89 -1.83
N THR A 111 -4.88 -13.12 -2.89
CA THR A 111 -4.04 -13.10 -4.10
C THR A 111 -2.61 -12.68 -3.79
N ILE A 112 -2.42 -11.60 -3.03
CA ILE A 112 -1.10 -11.08 -2.68
C ILE A 112 -0.34 -12.04 -1.76
N GLU A 113 -1.01 -12.59 -0.75
CA GLU A 113 -0.38 -13.53 0.17
C GLU A 113 -0.01 -14.86 -0.49
N ASN A 114 -0.85 -15.37 -1.40
CA ASN A 114 -0.52 -16.56 -2.19
C ASN A 114 0.72 -16.34 -3.08
N TRP A 115 0.80 -15.17 -3.73
CA TRP A 115 2.00 -14.80 -4.48
C TRP A 115 3.23 -14.73 -3.57
N TYR A 116 3.12 -14.04 -2.44
CA TYR A 116 4.24 -13.86 -1.51
C TYR A 116 4.75 -15.20 -0.96
N ALA A 117 3.84 -16.12 -0.65
CA ALA A 117 4.16 -17.46 -0.17
C ALA A 117 5.02 -18.27 -1.15
N GLY A 118 4.92 -17.98 -2.46
CA GLY A 118 5.74 -18.60 -3.49
C GLY A 118 7.12 -17.96 -3.69
N THR A 119 7.40 -16.85 -3.02
CA THR A 119 8.68 -16.12 -3.19
C THR A 119 9.72 -16.55 -2.16
N THR A 120 10.99 -16.25 -2.44
CA THR A 120 12.09 -16.43 -1.46
C THR A 120 12.02 -15.42 -0.30
N LEU A 121 11.08 -14.47 -0.34
CA LEU A 121 10.90 -13.48 0.72
C LEU A 121 10.20 -14.05 1.95
N LYS A 122 9.42 -15.12 1.77
CA LYS A 122 8.62 -15.76 2.81
C LYS A 122 9.40 -16.01 4.09
N ASP A 123 10.58 -16.58 3.96
CA ASP A 123 11.43 -16.98 5.08
C ASP A 123 12.72 -16.13 5.18
N ASN A 124 12.78 -15.00 4.48
CA ASN A 124 13.95 -14.16 4.46
C ASN A 124 14.08 -13.33 5.77
N PRO A 125 15.15 -13.50 6.55
CA PRO A 125 15.33 -12.83 7.84
C PRO A 125 15.50 -11.31 7.72
N LEU A 126 15.81 -10.78 6.54
CA LEU A 126 15.91 -9.33 6.30
C LEU A 126 14.56 -8.66 6.12
N VAL A 127 13.46 -9.41 6.00
CA VAL A 127 12.12 -8.85 5.88
C VAL A 127 11.59 -8.48 7.26
N SER A 128 11.33 -7.19 7.48
CA SER A 128 10.76 -6.68 8.73
C SER A 128 9.34 -7.18 8.95
N LYS A 129 9.05 -7.73 10.12
CA LYS A 129 7.70 -8.14 10.54
C LYS A 129 6.87 -6.97 11.08
N ASN A 130 7.49 -5.84 11.39
CA ASN A 130 6.84 -4.67 12.01
C ASN A 130 6.28 -3.65 10.98
N GLN A 131 6.19 -4.02 9.69
CA GLN A 131 5.60 -3.15 8.69
C GLN A 131 4.10 -2.97 8.89
N ILE A 132 3.65 -1.72 8.95
CA ILE A 132 2.22 -1.37 9.06
C ILE A 132 1.64 -1.15 7.67
N PHE A 133 0.59 -1.91 7.34
CA PHE A 133 -0.25 -1.70 6.16
C PHE A 133 -1.58 -1.12 6.64
N CYS A 134 -1.74 0.18 6.49
CA CYS A 134 -2.92 0.88 7.01
C CYS A 134 -4.11 0.72 6.07
N THR A 135 -5.23 0.24 6.60
CA THR A 135 -6.54 0.29 5.94
C THR A 135 -7.45 1.18 6.78
N ASP A 136 -7.23 2.47 6.73
CA ASP A 136 -7.95 3.45 7.53
C ASP A 136 -9.43 3.53 7.13
N ARG A 137 -10.30 2.94 7.93
CA ARG A 137 -11.76 2.97 7.79
C ARG A 137 -12.43 3.99 8.70
N SER A 138 -11.67 4.93 9.23
CA SER A 138 -12.24 6.08 9.94
C SER A 138 -13.10 6.91 8.99
N PRO A 139 -14.23 7.48 9.46
CA PRO A 139 -15.06 8.36 8.65
C PRO A 139 -14.29 9.59 8.18
N ALA A 140 -14.62 10.10 7.00
CA ALA A 140 -14.18 11.42 6.60
C ALA A 140 -14.74 12.48 7.56
N LYS A 141 -13.96 13.52 7.81
CA LYS A 141 -14.36 14.61 8.71
C LYS A 141 -15.62 15.31 8.19
N ASN A 142 -16.52 15.64 9.09
CA ASN A 142 -17.74 16.44 8.83
C ASN A 142 -18.80 15.73 7.97
N GLN A 143 -18.79 14.40 7.83
CA GLN A 143 -19.91 13.73 7.20
C GLN A 143 -21.00 13.35 8.22
N THR A 144 -22.24 13.32 7.73
CA THR A 144 -23.43 12.98 8.51
C THR A 144 -23.90 11.54 8.30
N ALA A 145 -23.53 10.94 7.16
CA ALA A 145 -23.85 9.54 6.86
C ALA A 145 -23.09 8.58 7.79
N THR A 146 -23.66 7.42 8.07
CA THR A 146 -23.01 6.34 8.83
C THR A 146 -22.37 5.34 7.86
N TRP A 147 -21.41 4.57 8.33
CA TRP A 147 -20.71 3.58 7.50
C TRP A 147 -21.64 2.48 6.92
N THR A 148 -22.83 2.28 7.50
CA THR A 148 -23.87 1.37 7.01
C THR A 148 -24.81 2.00 5.99
N SER A 149 -24.72 3.32 5.77
CA SER A 149 -25.58 4.03 4.83
C SER A 149 -25.19 3.69 3.40
N ALA A 150 -26.16 3.42 2.54
CA ALA A 150 -25.93 3.30 1.11
C ALA A 150 -25.59 4.67 0.51
N GLY A 151 -24.49 4.77 -0.23
CA GLY A 151 -24.20 5.86 -1.17
C GLY A 151 -23.22 6.92 -0.65
N ASP A 152 -23.50 7.66 0.36
CA ASP A 152 -22.79 8.90 0.67
C ASP A 152 -21.80 8.84 1.84
N PHE A 153 -21.39 7.65 2.24
CA PHE A 153 -20.36 7.50 3.26
C PHE A 153 -18.96 7.51 2.62
N TYR A 154 -18.09 8.37 3.14
CA TYR A 154 -16.71 8.46 2.71
C TYR A 154 -15.74 8.20 3.86
N TYR A 155 -14.64 7.55 3.55
CA TYR A 155 -13.58 7.27 4.50
C TYR A 155 -12.52 8.39 4.57
N GLY A 156 -11.73 8.37 5.63
CA GLY A 156 -10.79 9.45 5.98
C GLY A 156 -9.77 9.80 4.89
N ALA A 157 -9.34 8.82 4.09
CA ALA A 157 -8.41 9.05 2.99
C ALA A 157 -8.97 10.05 1.97
N ARG A 158 -10.27 9.96 1.62
CA ARG A 158 -10.90 10.92 0.71
C ARG A 158 -10.84 12.35 1.26
N GLY A 159 -11.24 12.56 2.51
CA GLY A 159 -11.19 13.88 3.14
C GLY A 159 -9.76 14.44 3.20
N ARG A 160 -8.78 13.60 3.56
CA ARG A 160 -7.36 14.03 3.60
C ARG A 160 -6.84 14.42 2.22
N LEU A 161 -7.10 13.63 1.20
CA LEU A 161 -6.47 13.79 -0.11
C LEU A 161 -7.23 14.76 -1.01
N ARG A 162 -8.56 14.68 -1.05
CA ARG A 162 -9.38 15.52 -1.91
C ARG A 162 -9.60 16.91 -1.32
N ASP A 163 -10.03 16.95 -0.06
CA ASP A 163 -10.52 18.19 0.54
C ASP A 163 -9.39 18.98 1.20
N ASN A 164 -8.56 18.33 2.00
CA ASN A 164 -7.55 19.01 2.83
C ASN A 164 -6.14 19.06 2.21
N LYS A 165 -5.83 18.21 1.22
CA LYS A 165 -4.47 18.06 0.62
C LYS A 165 -3.38 17.73 1.66
N LEU A 166 -3.73 17.00 2.72
CA LEU A 166 -2.88 16.68 3.86
C LEU A 166 -2.72 15.15 4.02
N PRO A 167 -1.96 14.47 3.14
CA PRO A 167 -1.69 13.04 3.28
C PRO A 167 -0.92 12.73 4.57
N ILE A 168 -1.13 11.55 5.14
CA ILE A 168 -0.46 11.07 6.36
C ILE A 168 0.24 9.73 6.14
N LEU A 169 1.23 9.41 7.00
CA LEU A 169 1.87 8.08 7.07
C LEU A 169 1.51 7.32 8.35
N THR A 170 0.83 8.00 9.29
CA THR A 170 0.29 7.37 10.48
C THR A 170 -1.03 6.66 10.17
N CYS A 171 -1.35 5.61 10.91
CA CYS A 171 -2.63 4.94 10.84
C CYS A 171 -3.49 5.39 12.03
N PRO A 172 -4.63 6.06 11.81
CA PRO A 172 -5.40 6.69 12.89
C PRO A 172 -6.01 5.69 13.88
N THR A 173 -6.41 4.51 13.38
CA THR A 173 -7.11 3.49 14.18
C THR A 173 -6.22 2.27 14.38
N GLU A 174 -6.07 1.81 15.64
CA GLU A 174 -5.19 0.69 15.96
C GLU A 174 -5.59 -0.62 15.27
N SER A 175 -6.89 -0.92 15.23
CA SER A 175 -7.42 -2.11 14.55
C SER A 175 -7.22 -2.11 13.02
N ASP A 176 -6.95 -0.96 12.43
CA ASP A 176 -6.66 -0.80 10.99
C ASP A 176 -5.15 -0.81 10.68
N LYS A 177 -4.29 -0.98 11.70
CA LYS A 177 -2.84 -1.20 11.55
C LYS A 177 -2.55 -2.67 11.31
N PHE A 178 -2.65 -3.07 10.06
CA PHE A 178 -2.37 -4.46 9.66
C PHE A 178 -0.87 -4.74 9.67
N THR A 179 -0.48 -5.74 10.45
CA THR A 179 0.91 -6.22 10.58
C THR A 179 0.92 -7.74 10.50
N SER A 180 2.09 -8.33 10.20
CA SER A 180 2.23 -9.77 10.11
C SER A 180 2.24 -10.45 11.48
N LYS A 181 1.92 -11.75 11.51
CA LYS A 181 2.17 -12.61 12.64
C LYS A 181 3.64 -12.50 13.08
N GLY A 182 3.89 -12.40 14.37
CA GLY A 182 5.23 -12.18 14.92
C GLY A 182 5.70 -10.73 14.93
N SER A 183 4.86 -9.77 14.51
CA SER A 183 5.06 -8.35 14.78
C SER A 183 4.88 -8.05 16.28
N THR A 184 5.59 -7.05 16.78
CA THR A 184 5.43 -6.54 18.14
C THR A 184 4.38 -5.41 18.23
N ILE A 185 3.89 -4.93 17.08
CA ILE A 185 2.96 -3.79 16.93
C ILE A 185 1.77 -4.16 16.06
N GLY A 186 0.73 -3.32 16.02
CA GLY A 186 -0.44 -3.46 15.18
C GLY A 186 -1.29 -4.68 15.49
N ASN A 187 -2.21 -5.03 14.59
CA ASN A 187 -3.24 -6.05 14.83
C ASN A 187 -2.80 -7.50 14.54
N LYS A 188 -1.61 -7.72 13.96
CA LYS A 188 -1.03 -9.05 13.67
C LYS A 188 -1.92 -9.97 12.80
N ALA A 189 -2.79 -9.39 11.99
CA ALA A 189 -3.79 -10.13 11.23
C ALA A 189 -3.29 -10.63 9.86
N LEU A 190 -2.08 -10.24 9.44
CA LEU A 190 -1.49 -10.68 8.17
C LEU A 190 -0.69 -11.97 8.37
N GLU A 191 -0.79 -12.88 7.42
CA GLU A 191 0.07 -14.06 7.39
C GLU A 191 1.53 -13.69 7.10
N TYR A 192 1.73 -12.75 6.16
CA TYR A 192 3.05 -12.27 5.71
C TYR A 192 3.15 -10.76 5.80
N PRO A 193 4.37 -10.19 5.86
CA PRO A 193 4.59 -8.74 5.88
C PRO A 193 4.44 -8.13 4.47
N VAL A 194 3.28 -8.33 3.86
CA VAL A 194 2.92 -7.84 2.52
C VAL A 194 1.51 -7.23 2.55
N GLY A 195 1.30 -6.18 1.76
CA GLY A 195 0.01 -5.51 1.66
C GLY A 195 -0.01 -4.48 0.55
N LEU A 196 -1.08 -3.72 0.50
CA LEU A 196 -1.29 -2.67 -0.50
C LEU A 196 -0.65 -1.35 -0.07
N ILE A 197 -0.22 -0.57 -1.07
CA ILE A 197 0.15 0.83 -0.88
C ILE A 197 -1.08 1.65 -0.52
N THR A 198 -0.93 2.67 0.32
CA THR A 198 -2.04 3.58 0.66
C THR A 198 -2.17 4.70 -0.37
N ALA A 199 -3.38 5.27 -0.50
CA ALA A 199 -3.60 6.45 -1.34
C ALA A 199 -2.77 7.67 -0.82
N ASP A 200 -2.55 7.76 0.49
CA ASP A 200 -1.68 8.77 1.10
C ASP A 200 -0.23 8.63 0.62
N GLU A 201 0.33 7.41 0.60
CA GLU A 201 1.67 7.14 0.07
C GLU A 201 1.78 7.47 -1.42
N ILE A 202 0.75 7.12 -2.22
CA ILE A 202 0.69 7.47 -3.65
C ILE A 202 0.69 9.00 -3.84
N ALA A 203 -0.10 9.73 -3.06
CA ALA A 203 -0.15 11.20 -3.12
C ALA A 203 1.17 11.83 -2.71
N MET A 204 1.84 11.29 -1.68
CA MET A 204 3.17 11.73 -1.25
C MET A 204 4.22 11.48 -2.33
N ALA A 205 4.16 10.37 -3.04
CA ALA A 205 5.04 10.07 -4.17
C ALA A 205 4.83 11.00 -5.38
N GLY A 206 3.73 11.76 -5.41
CA GLY A 206 3.39 12.69 -6.48
C GLY A 206 2.21 12.28 -7.34
N GLY A 207 1.54 11.17 -7.01
CA GLY A 207 0.34 10.71 -7.69
C GLY A 207 -0.83 11.67 -7.46
N LYS A 208 -1.52 12.03 -8.53
CA LYS A 208 -2.74 12.85 -8.52
C LYS A 208 -3.52 12.61 -9.81
N ASN A 209 -4.77 13.04 -9.87
CA ASN A 209 -5.52 13.00 -11.11
C ASN A 209 -4.80 13.78 -12.22
N GLY A 210 -4.75 13.23 -13.42
CA GLY A 210 -4.13 13.83 -14.60
C GLY A 210 -2.60 13.78 -14.67
N VAL A 211 -1.93 12.95 -13.82
CA VAL A 211 -0.48 12.72 -13.97
C VAL A 211 -0.18 11.89 -15.22
N SER A 212 0.96 12.15 -15.84
CA SER A 212 1.46 11.45 -17.02
C SER A 212 2.66 10.57 -16.69
N LYS A 213 2.98 9.66 -17.63
CA LYS A 213 4.21 8.85 -17.60
C LYS A 213 5.43 9.74 -17.38
N GLY A 214 6.28 9.35 -16.43
CA GLY A 214 7.52 10.06 -16.12
C GLY A 214 7.38 11.24 -15.16
N SER A 215 6.15 11.61 -14.74
CA SER A 215 5.94 12.69 -13.77
C SER A 215 6.19 12.25 -12.33
N TYR A 216 6.08 10.95 -12.03
CA TYR A 216 6.43 10.37 -10.74
C TYR A 216 6.77 8.87 -10.89
N TYR A 217 7.57 8.36 -9.97
CA TYR A 217 8.20 7.03 -10.11
C TYR A 217 7.26 5.84 -9.94
N LEU A 218 6.06 6.01 -9.39
CA LEU A 218 5.06 4.93 -9.22
C LEU A 218 4.09 4.80 -10.39
N TYR A 219 4.25 5.59 -11.45
CA TYR A 219 3.39 5.48 -12.62
C TYR A 219 3.67 4.19 -13.41
N THR A 220 2.68 3.30 -13.52
CA THR A 220 2.83 2.01 -14.23
C THR A 220 1.99 1.90 -15.48
N ASN A 221 1.08 2.85 -15.74
CA ASN A 221 0.05 2.77 -16.78
C ASN A 221 -0.88 1.55 -16.62
N GLN A 222 -1.07 1.12 -15.37
CA GLN A 222 -1.95 0.00 -15.03
C GLN A 222 -2.88 0.41 -13.90
N TYR A 223 -4.09 -0.16 -13.86
CA TYR A 223 -4.98 -0.05 -12.71
C TYR A 223 -4.39 -0.80 -11.52
N GLN A 224 -4.45 -0.21 -10.35
CA GLN A 224 -3.94 -0.79 -9.11
C GLN A 224 -4.91 -0.55 -7.96
N TRP A 225 -5.09 -1.58 -7.14
CA TRP A 225 -5.79 -1.43 -5.87
C TRP A 225 -4.91 -0.72 -4.85
N SER A 226 -5.51 0.16 -4.04
CA SER A 226 -4.87 0.75 -2.87
C SER A 226 -5.43 0.16 -1.57
N GLY A 227 -4.67 0.26 -0.49
CA GLY A 227 -5.13 -0.12 0.85
C GLY A 227 -6.12 0.87 1.48
N SER A 228 -6.32 2.03 0.86
CA SER A 228 -7.17 3.09 1.39
C SER A 228 -8.59 2.99 0.84
N PRO A 229 -9.61 2.79 1.69
CA PRO A 229 -11.01 2.96 1.32
C PRO A 229 -11.29 4.40 0.85
N TYR A 230 -12.24 4.52 -0.08
CA TYR A 230 -12.63 5.83 -0.64
C TYR A 230 -13.91 6.38 0.00
#